data_676057f381443e801f7a4b15eec7453d
#
_entry.id   676057f381443e801f7a4b15eec7453d
#
_cell.length_a   1.000
_cell.length_b   1.000
_cell.length_c   1.000
_cell.angle_alpha   90.00
_cell.angle_beta   90.00
_cell.angle_gamma   90.00
#
_symmetry.space_group_name_H-M   'P 1'
#
loop_
_entity.id
_entity.type
_entity.pdbx_description
1 polymer ?
#
loop_
_entity_poly.entity_id
_entity_poly.type
_entity_poly.pdbx_seq_one_letter_code
_entity_poly.pdbx_strand_id
1 'polypeptide(L)' 'MEQIATFHTHFGALNFHRRLQRMGAESTMMPVPRKLSASCGTCVRFTHPFDANTMADEDLDQVYAYTSDGFRLLFTNQE' A
#
# COMPACT_ATOMS: atom_id res chain seq x y z
N MET A 1 2.19 -6.53 -11.56
CA MET A 1 3.20 -6.58 -10.48
C MET A 1 2.52 -6.41 -9.14
N GLU A 2 2.82 -7.30 -8.22
CA GLU A 2 2.25 -7.17 -6.88
C GLU A 2 2.95 -6.08 -6.10
N GLN A 3 2.16 -5.33 -5.36
CA GLN A 3 2.64 -4.21 -4.55
C GLN A 3 2.01 -4.26 -3.17
N ILE A 4 2.72 -3.74 -2.19
CA ILE A 4 2.25 -3.59 -0.82
C ILE A 4 2.30 -2.12 -0.46
N ALA A 5 1.17 -1.56 -0.06
CA ALA A 5 1.10 -0.18 0.45
C ALA A 5 0.93 -0.21 1.96
N THR A 6 1.77 0.53 2.67
CA THR A 6 1.68 0.67 4.12
C THR A 6 1.12 2.04 4.47
N PHE A 7 0.52 2.15 5.65
CA PHE A 7 -0.23 3.35 6.03
C PHE A 7 0.07 3.75 7.47
N HIS A 8 -0.20 5.01 7.79
CA HIS A 8 -0.05 5.50 9.16
C HIS A 8 -1.21 5.05 10.05
N THR A 9 -2.39 4.84 9.45
CA THR A 9 -3.58 4.42 10.20
C THR A 9 -4.30 3.29 9.48
N HIS A 10 -5.06 2.51 10.25
CA HIS A 10 -5.94 1.47 9.68
C HIS A 10 -6.99 2.10 8.75
N PHE A 11 -7.48 3.27 9.12
CA PHE A 11 -8.46 3.98 8.31
C PHE A 11 -7.90 4.34 6.93
N GLY A 12 -6.63 4.74 6.87
CA GLY A 12 -5.96 5.02 5.60
C GLY A 12 -5.89 3.79 4.71
N ALA A 13 -5.57 2.64 5.29
CA ALA A 13 -5.54 1.38 4.55
C ALA A 13 -6.93 1.05 3.99
N LEU A 14 -7.96 1.18 4.81
CA LEU A 14 -9.33 0.91 4.38
C LEU A 14 -9.76 1.82 3.23
N ASN A 15 -9.46 3.11 3.31
CA ASN A 15 -9.80 4.06 2.27
C ASN A 15 -9.10 3.75 0.95
N PHE A 16 -7.83 3.38 1.01
CA PHE A 16 -7.06 3.01 -0.17
C PHE A 16 -7.65 1.77 -0.83
N HIS A 17 -7.95 0.76 -0.03
CA HIS A 17 -8.58 -0.47 -0.49
C HIS A 17 -9.92 -0.18 -1.18
N ARG A 18 -10.77 0.64 -0.57
CA ARG A 18 -12.08 1.00 -1.14
C ARG A 18 -11.94 1.78 -2.44
N ARG A 19 -10.94 2.66 -2.52
CA ARG A 19 -10.67 3.41 -3.74
C ARG A 19 -10.31 2.48 -4.89
N LEU A 20 -9.45 1.48 -4.63
CA LEU A 20 -9.08 0.50 -5.64
C LEU A 20 -10.29 -0.32 -6.08
N GLN A 21 -11.15 -0.71 -5.14
CA GLN A 21 -12.37 -1.43 -5.49
C GLN A 21 -13.28 -0.63 -6.42
N ARG A 22 -13.42 0.67 -6.15
CA ARG A 22 -14.23 1.55 -7.01
C ARG A 22 -13.62 1.69 -8.40
N MET A 23 -12.32 1.54 -8.53
CA MET A 23 -11.63 1.56 -9.83
C MET A 23 -11.71 0.23 -10.56
N GLY A 24 -12.31 -0.77 -9.95
CA GLY A 24 -12.36 -2.12 -10.52
C GLY A 24 -11.06 -2.90 -10.37
N ALA A 25 -10.14 -2.43 -9.53
CA ALA A 25 -8.86 -3.08 -9.31
C ALA A 25 -8.95 -4.06 -8.14
N GLU A 26 -8.19 -5.15 -8.23
CA GLU A 26 -8.11 -6.11 -7.14
C GLU A 26 -7.21 -5.58 -6.03
N SER A 27 -7.65 -5.77 -4.80
CA SER A 27 -6.87 -5.41 -3.64
C SER A 27 -7.28 -6.25 -2.45
N THR A 28 -6.37 -6.41 -1.49
CA THR A 28 -6.60 -7.21 -0.29
C THR A 28 -5.98 -6.49 0.90
N MET A 29 -6.76 -6.29 1.95
CA MET A 29 -6.22 -5.81 3.23
C MET A 29 -5.61 -7.00 3.95
N MET A 30 -4.44 -6.81 4.54
CA MET A 30 -3.72 -7.89 5.21
C MET A 30 -2.79 -7.33 6.29
N PRO A 31 -2.34 -8.18 7.21
CA PRO A 31 -1.31 -7.75 8.17
C PRO A 31 -0.02 -7.37 7.45
N VAL A 32 0.69 -6.39 7.98
CA VAL A 32 1.98 -5.97 7.41
C VAL A 32 2.99 -7.13 7.54
N PRO A 33 3.67 -7.51 6.44
CA PRO A 33 4.72 -8.53 6.50
C PRO A 33 5.81 -8.15 7.50
N ARG A 34 6.40 -9.16 8.16
CA ARG A 34 7.41 -8.94 9.18
C ARG A 34 8.61 -8.16 8.70
N LYS A 35 8.98 -8.33 7.44
CA LYS A 35 10.14 -7.66 6.86
C LYS A 35 9.92 -6.17 6.66
N LEU A 36 8.66 -5.73 6.69
CA LEU A 36 8.33 -4.32 6.54
C LEU A 36 7.99 -3.74 7.90
N SER A 37 8.33 -2.47 8.07
CA SER A 37 8.02 -1.73 9.29
C SER A 37 6.96 -0.70 8.97
N ALA A 38 5.90 -0.63 9.78
CA ALA A 38 4.83 0.34 9.58
C ALA A 38 4.22 0.73 10.90
N SER A 39 3.72 1.96 10.98
CA SER A 39 3.04 2.48 12.18
C SER A 39 1.73 1.73 12.44
N CYS A 40 1.06 1.34 11.38
CA CYS A 40 -0.19 0.60 11.42
C CYS A 40 0.08 -0.86 11.07
N GLY A 41 -0.58 -1.77 11.75
CA GLY A 41 -0.40 -3.21 11.50
C GLY A 41 -1.10 -3.73 10.26
N THR A 42 -1.74 -2.86 9.47
CA THR A 42 -2.52 -3.26 8.29
C THR A 42 -1.94 -2.61 7.03
N CYS A 43 -1.85 -3.40 5.97
CA CYS A 43 -1.41 -2.91 4.66
C CYS A 43 -2.40 -3.36 3.60
N VAL A 44 -2.20 -2.89 2.35
CA VAL A 44 -3.01 -3.27 1.21
C VAL A 44 -2.11 -3.86 0.13
N ARG A 45 -2.45 -5.08 -0.32
CA ARG A 45 -1.80 -5.71 -1.46
C ARG A 45 -2.63 -5.45 -2.69
N PHE A 46 -1.99 -5.06 -3.78
CA PHE A 46 -2.70 -4.72 -5.01
C PHE A 46 -1.78 -4.89 -6.22
N THR A 47 -2.38 -4.96 -7.42
CA THR A 47 -1.63 -5.14 -8.66
C THR A 47 -1.78 -3.97 -9.61
N HIS A 48 -2.74 -3.08 -9.38
CA HIS A 48 -2.93 -1.88 -10.20
C HIS A 48 -1.67 -1.01 -10.16
N PRO A 49 -1.23 -0.44 -11.30
CA PRO A 49 -0.06 0.45 -11.28
C PRO A 49 -0.25 1.59 -10.29
N PHE A 50 0.76 1.84 -9.47
CA PHE A 50 0.70 2.91 -8.48
C PHE A 50 1.04 4.25 -9.12
N ASP A 51 0.17 5.22 -8.93
CA ASP A 51 0.38 6.61 -9.37
C ASP A 51 0.26 7.52 -8.16
N ALA A 52 1.39 8.08 -7.72
CA ALA A 52 1.42 8.92 -6.53
C ALA A 52 0.53 10.15 -6.66
N ASN A 53 0.37 10.69 -7.87
CA ASN A 53 -0.43 11.89 -8.08
C ASN A 53 -1.91 11.70 -7.80
N THR A 54 -2.43 10.49 -8.03
CA THR A 54 -3.85 10.21 -7.88
C THR A 54 -4.16 9.27 -6.71
N MET A 55 -3.17 8.53 -6.22
CA MET A 55 -3.39 7.48 -5.23
C MET A 55 -2.77 7.78 -3.87
N ALA A 56 -1.81 8.68 -3.79
CA ALA A 56 -1.19 9.02 -2.51
C ALA A 56 -2.03 10.06 -1.76
N ASP A 57 -2.13 9.87 -0.45
CA ASP A 57 -2.72 10.85 0.45
C ASP A 57 -1.85 10.93 1.71
N GLU A 58 -2.28 11.72 2.70
CA GLU A 58 -1.47 11.93 3.90
C GLU A 58 -1.33 10.69 4.78
N ASP A 59 -2.22 9.71 4.65
CA ASP A 59 -2.16 8.47 5.43
C ASP A 59 -1.28 7.41 4.78
N LEU A 60 -0.98 7.54 3.49
CA LEU A 60 -0.09 6.59 2.82
C LEU A 60 1.34 6.79 3.31
N ASP A 61 1.98 5.71 3.73
CA ASP A 61 3.35 5.75 4.24
C ASP A 61 4.34 5.35 3.15
N GLN A 62 4.27 4.10 2.71
CA GLN A 62 5.21 3.58 1.72
C GLN A 62 4.52 2.61 0.78
N VAL A 63 5.09 2.46 -0.42
CA VAL A 63 4.66 1.44 -1.38
C VAL A 63 5.88 0.64 -1.80
N TYR A 64 5.75 -0.68 -1.79
CA TYR A 64 6.82 -1.62 -2.16
C TYR A 64 6.35 -2.50 -3.31
N ALA A 65 7.29 -2.84 -4.20
CA ALA A 65 7.08 -3.95 -5.13
C ALA A 65 7.39 -5.25 -4.39
N TYR A 66 6.53 -6.24 -4.55
CA TYR A 66 6.74 -7.57 -3.97
C TYR A 66 7.19 -8.51 -5.09
N THR A 67 8.43 -8.95 -5.02
CA THR A 67 9.04 -9.81 -6.04
C THR A 67 9.59 -11.07 -5.39
N SER A 68 10.09 -12.01 -6.19
CA SER A 68 10.73 -13.22 -5.69
C SER A 68 11.97 -12.90 -4.84
N ASP A 69 12.58 -11.74 -5.04
CA ASP A 69 13.76 -11.32 -4.28
C ASP A 69 13.40 -10.57 -2.99
N GLY A 70 12.11 -10.35 -2.74
CA GLY A 70 11.64 -9.66 -1.55
C GLY A 70 10.90 -8.38 -1.88
N PHE A 71 11.06 -7.36 -1.03
CA PHE A 71 10.36 -6.09 -1.17
C PHE A 71 11.31 -4.99 -1.64
N ARG A 72 10.89 -4.23 -2.66
CA ARG A 72 11.65 -3.11 -3.17
C ARG A 72 10.84 -1.83 -2.98
N LEU A 73 11.40 -0.84 -2.30
CA LEU A 73 10.71 0.44 -2.06
C LEU A 73 10.48 1.17 -3.38
N LEU A 74 9.23 1.53 -3.67
CA LEU A 74 8.84 2.29 -4.84
C LEU A 74 8.51 3.73 -4.50
N PHE A 75 7.94 3.95 -3.33
CA PHE A 75 7.45 5.27 -2.93
C PHE A 75 7.52 5.39 -1.42
N THR A 76 7.94 6.55 -0.94
CA THR A 76 7.87 6.89 0.47
C THR A 76 7.29 8.30 0.58
N ASN A 77 6.31 8.43 1.47
CA ASN A 77 5.64 9.70 1.73
C ASN A 77 6.28 10.30 2.98
N GLN A 78 7.30 11.10 2.79
CA GLN A 78 8.01 11.76 3.89
C GLN A 78 7.51 13.19 4.03
N GLU A 79 7.25 13.57 5.25
CA GLU A 79 6.93 14.95 5.58
C GLU A 79 8.14 15.64 6.15
#